data_949883b6fab6b912dc43b1aace28b040
#
_entry.id   949883b6fab6b912dc43b1aace28b040
#
_cell.length_a   1.000
_cell.length_b   1.000
_cell.length_c   1.000
_cell.angle_alpha   90.00
_cell.angle_beta   90.00
_cell.angle_gamma   90.00
#
_symmetry.space_group_name_H-M   'P 1'
#
loop_
_entity.id
_entity.type
_entity.pdbx_description
1 polymer ?
#
loop_
_entity_poly.entity_id
_entity_poly.type
_entity_poly.pdbx_seq_one_letter_code
_entity_poly.pdbx_strand_id
1 'polypeptide(L)'
;MWNPEVLWPVERYLKKATPQQKEYIIDAVKKGYLHLDASYVNTNTSMAADEEMFEFLGHAREFERLTGKKIETYVQVDVPGMSWGIVPVAAKQGVKYIFAMNNGSDRVGRSTELSFKPFWWMGPDGKSKVLFLQPGSYVPGERAKGHDYWPKMLGQTDTAKLLKVVKTDHPRENFVDKYLAEKLPELEKSDYYPY
;
A
#
# COMPACT_ATOMS: atom_id res chain seq x y z
N MET A 1 -4.18 7.20 11.53
CA MET A 1 -3.12 6.90 10.54
C MET A 1 -3.74 6.98 9.15
N TRP A 2 -3.12 7.68 8.23
CA TRP A 2 -3.58 7.86 6.86
C TRP A 2 -2.44 7.57 5.89
N ASN A 3 -2.77 7.00 4.73
CA ASN A 3 -1.86 6.76 3.61
C ASN A 3 -2.52 7.35 2.34
N PRO A 4 -1.87 8.25 1.61
CA PRO A 4 -2.41 8.86 0.40
C PRO A 4 -2.32 7.94 -0.83
N GLU A 5 -1.80 6.73 -0.66
CA GLU A 5 -1.56 5.73 -1.69
C GLU A 5 -0.43 6.11 -2.66
N VAL A 6 -0.39 7.36 -3.13
CA VAL A 6 0.63 7.86 -4.07
C VAL A 6 1.13 9.25 -3.66
N LEU A 7 2.34 9.61 -4.10
CA LEU A 7 2.99 10.87 -3.71
C LEU A 7 2.47 12.09 -4.47
N TRP A 8 1.95 11.93 -5.68
CA TRP A 8 1.53 13.04 -6.53
C TRP A 8 0.54 14.01 -5.86
N PRO A 9 -0.54 13.58 -5.18
CA PRO A 9 -1.45 14.50 -4.50
C PRO A 9 -0.75 15.28 -3.38
N VAL A 10 0.16 14.63 -2.65
CA VAL A 10 0.93 15.28 -1.58
C VAL A 10 1.86 16.35 -2.16
N GLU A 11 2.55 16.04 -3.24
CA GLU A 11 3.39 17.02 -3.95
C GLU A 11 2.57 18.21 -4.44
N ARG A 12 1.42 17.96 -5.07
CA ARG A 12 0.52 19.01 -5.56
C ARG A 12 0.00 19.89 -4.43
N TYR A 13 -0.33 19.30 -3.30
CA TYR A 13 -0.71 20.05 -2.10
C TYR A 13 0.46 20.90 -1.60
N LEU A 14 1.64 20.33 -1.42
CA LEU A 14 2.82 21.05 -0.92
C LEU A 14 3.24 22.22 -1.83
N LYS A 15 3.06 22.10 -3.14
CA LYS A 15 3.34 23.20 -4.09
C LYS A 15 2.47 24.44 -3.85
N LYS A 16 1.25 24.26 -3.31
CA LYS A 16 0.29 25.34 -3.07
C LYS A 16 0.13 25.71 -1.59
N ALA A 17 0.67 24.89 -0.70
CA ALA A 17 0.53 25.03 0.74
C ALA A 17 1.31 26.24 1.28
N THR A 18 0.74 26.92 2.27
CA THR A 18 1.46 27.91 3.08
C THR A 18 2.61 27.27 3.85
N PRO A 19 3.59 28.03 4.34
CA PRO A 19 4.67 27.49 5.18
C PRO A 19 4.14 26.67 6.36
N GLN A 20 3.13 27.16 7.06
CA GLN A 20 2.51 26.47 8.20
C GLN A 20 1.85 25.14 7.79
N GLN A 21 1.14 25.12 6.66
CA GLN A 21 0.53 23.88 6.14
C GLN A 21 1.58 22.84 5.73
N LYS A 22 2.71 23.27 5.19
CA LYS A 22 3.85 22.37 4.90
C LYS A 22 4.39 21.74 6.18
N GLU A 23 4.58 22.56 7.21
CA GLU A 23 5.05 22.08 8.53
C GLU A 23 4.09 21.03 9.11
N TYR A 24 2.78 21.21 9.01
CA TYR A 24 1.80 20.22 9.47
C TYR A 24 1.92 18.89 8.76
N ILE A 25 2.11 18.89 7.43
CA ILE A 25 2.31 17.64 6.67
C ILE A 25 3.61 16.96 7.08
N ILE A 26 4.71 17.71 7.18
CA ILE A 26 6.00 17.19 7.58
C ILE A 26 5.94 16.59 9.00
N ASP A 27 5.30 17.30 9.93
CA ASP A 27 5.12 16.83 11.30
C ASP A 27 4.24 15.57 11.37
N ALA A 28 3.16 15.53 10.60
CA ALA A 28 2.31 14.35 10.49
C ALA A 28 3.07 13.11 9.99
N VAL A 29 3.96 13.28 9.01
CA VAL A 29 4.83 12.19 8.54
C VAL A 29 5.84 11.79 9.63
N LYS A 30 6.47 12.76 10.29
CA LYS A 30 7.45 12.49 11.36
C LYS A 30 6.82 11.73 12.54
N LYS A 31 5.59 12.07 12.90
CA LYS A 31 4.82 11.43 13.97
C LYS A 31 4.15 10.11 13.56
N GLY A 32 4.22 9.73 12.30
CA GLY A 32 3.58 8.51 11.79
C GLY A 32 2.06 8.58 11.63
N TYR A 33 1.47 9.77 11.64
CA TYR A 33 0.06 9.97 11.33
C TYR A 33 -0.22 9.90 9.83
N LEU A 34 0.77 10.27 9.03
CA LEU A 34 0.76 10.18 7.58
C LEU A 34 1.91 9.28 7.14
N HIS A 35 1.60 8.18 6.45
CA HIS A 35 2.58 7.30 5.82
C HIS A 35 2.68 7.63 4.34
N LEU A 36 3.91 7.70 3.84
CA LEU A 36 4.21 7.90 2.43
C LEU A 36 4.82 6.63 1.86
N ASP A 37 4.37 6.26 0.66
CA ASP A 37 4.91 5.17 -0.12
C ASP A 37 5.69 5.69 -1.33
N ALA A 38 6.53 4.83 -1.91
CA ALA A 38 7.41 5.23 -2.99
C ALA A 38 6.67 5.43 -4.33
N SER A 39 5.42 5.00 -4.46
CA SER A 39 4.66 5.22 -5.69
C SER A 39 4.34 6.69 -5.91
N TYR A 40 4.81 7.24 -7.03
CA TYR A 40 4.45 8.60 -7.41
C TYR A 40 3.01 8.71 -7.91
N VAL A 41 2.60 7.75 -8.74
CA VAL A 41 1.22 7.56 -9.23
C VAL A 41 0.92 6.05 -9.28
N ASN A 42 -0.35 5.67 -9.35
CA ASN A 42 -0.73 4.31 -9.69
C ASN A 42 -0.52 4.08 -11.19
N THR A 43 0.35 3.15 -11.54
CA THR A 43 0.63 2.81 -12.93
C THR A 43 0.84 1.33 -13.14
N ASN A 44 0.48 0.85 -14.34
CA ASN A 44 0.84 -0.49 -14.76
C ASN A 44 2.31 -0.51 -15.21
N THR A 45 3.18 -1.01 -14.35
CA THR A 45 4.63 -1.05 -14.61
C THR A 45 5.02 -1.90 -15.82
N SER A 46 4.12 -2.75 -16.33
CA SER A 46 4.37 -3.50 -17.57
C SER A 46 4.34 -2.63 -18.82
N MET A 47 3.82 -1.41 -18.72
CA MET A 47 3.75 -0.43 -19.82
C MET A 47 4.79 0.67 -19.71
N ALA A 48 5.58 0.65 -18.64
CA ALA A 48 6.60 1.66 -18.36
C ALA A 48 7.98 1.18 -18.82
N ALA A 49 8.78 2.09 -19.37
CA ALA A 49 10.21 1.85 -19.61
C ALA A 49 10.99 1.83 -18.27
N ASP A 50 12.19 1.28 -18.29
CA ASP A 50 13.03 1.16 -17.10
C ASP A 50 13.34 2.53 -16.47
N GLU A 51 13.61 3.53 -17.29
CA GLU A 51 13.87 4.91 -16.88
C GLU A 51 12.64 5.56 -16.25
N GLU A 52 11.46 5.30 -16.80
CA GLU A 52 10.19 5.78 -16.23
C GLU A 52 9.92 5.17 -14.86
N MET A 53 10.16 3.86 -14.70
CA MET A 53 10.04 3.18 -13.41
C MET A 53 11.05 3.73 -12.40
N PHE A 54 12.27 4.01 -12.84
CA PHE A 54 13.30 4.58 -11.99
C PHE A 54 12.93 5.99 -11.51
N GLU A 55 12.48 6.85 -12.40
CA GLU A 55 12.03 8.20 -12.07
C GLU A 55 10.79 8.17 -11.18
N PHE A 56 9.83 7.34 -11.51
CA PHE A 56 8.60 7.14 -10.77
C PHE A 56 8.83 6.80 -9.29
N LEU A 57 9.77 5.91 -8.97
CA LEU A 57 10.13 5.58 -7.59
C LEU A 57 11.10 6.60 -6.99
N GLY A 58 11.85 7.31 -7.82
CA GLY A 58 12.85 8.30 -7.43
C GLY A 58 12.27 9.49 -6.68
N HIS A 59 11.03 9.88 -6.99
CA HIS A 59 10.31 10.95 -6.30
C HIS A 59 10.25 10.77 -4.78
N ALA A 60 10.24 9.53 -4.28
CA ALA A 60 10.28 9.25 -2.86
C ALA A 60 11.50 9.84 -2.15
N ARG A 61 12.64 9.93 -2.84
CA ARG A 61 13.89 10.49 -2.27
C ARG A 61 13.78 11.97 -1.93
N GLU A 62 12.97 12.71 -2.68
CA GLU A 62 12.68 14.12 -2.37
C GLU A 62 11.88 14.24 -1.07
N PHE A 63 10.86 13.40 -0.90
CA PHE A 63 10.06 13.37 0.32
C PHE A 63 10.86 12.90 1.53
N GLU A 64 11.79 11.96 1.36
CA GLU A 64 12.71 11.58 2.43
C GLU A 64 13.57 12.76 2.88
N ARG A 65 14.11 13.54 1.94
CA ARG A 65 14.90 14.74 2.28
C ARG A 65 14.06 15.78 3.00
N LEU A 66 12.82 15.95 2.58
CA LEU A 66 11.89 16.91 3.17
C LEU A 66 11.47 16.51 4.59
N THR A 67 11.19 15.23 4.81
CA THR A 67 10.59 14.73 6.06
C THR A 67 11.62 14.14 7.02
N GLY A 68 12.80 13.75 6.54
CA GLY A 68 13.80 12.99 7.30
C GLY A 68 13.39 11.54 7.58
N LYS A 69 12.31 11.04 6.98
CA LYS A 69 11.83 9.66 7.14
C LYS A 69 12.15 8.85 5.89
N LYS A 70 12.57 7.60 6.10
CA LYS A 70 12.77 6.65 5.00
C LYS A 70 11.44 6.20 4.42
N ILE A 71 11.39 6.06 3.10
CA ILE A 71 10.26 5.55 2.34
C ILE A 71 10.74 4.26 1.65
N GLU A 72 10.50 3.15 2.31
CA GLU A 72 11.02 1.84 1.92
C GLU A 72 9.94 0.91 1.38
N THR A 73 8.71 1.39 1.31
CA THR A 73 7.54 0.63 0.83
C THR A 73 7.05 1.20 -0.49
N TYR A 74 6.71 0.32 -1.41
CA TYR A 74 5.94 0.63 -2.61
C TYR A 74 4.57 -0.02 -2.49
N VAL A 75 3.52 0.77 -2.59
CA VAL A 75 2.13 0.30 -2.57
C VAL A 75 1.53 0.47 -3.95
N GLN A 76 0.86 -0.56 -4.45
CA GLN A 76 0.09 -0.51 -5.68
C GLN A 76 -1.30 -1.09 -5.41
N VAL A 77 -2.35 -0.31 -5.69
CA VAL A 77 -3.73 -0.71 -5.47
C VAL A 77 -4.51 -0.62 -6.77
N ASP A 78 -5.33 -1.63 -7.03
CA ASP A 78 -6.28 -1.67 -8.15
C ASP A 78 -5.64 -1.53 -9.54
N VAL A 79 -4.41 -2.01 -9.69
CA VAL A 79 -3.69 -2.04 -10.98
C VAL A 79 -3.56 -3.49 -11.46
N PRO A 80 -3.86 -3.79 -12.73
CA PRO A 80 -3.81 -5.14 -13.26
C PRO A 80 -2.36 -5.57 -13.56
N GLY A 81 -1.68 -6.04 -12.51
CA GLY A 81 -0.34 -6.62 -12.63
C GLY A 81 0.81 -5.66 -12.35
N MET A 82 1.98 -6.25 -12.22
CA MET A 82 3.25 -5.59 -11.95
C MET A 82 4.35 -6.30 -12.73
N SER A 83 5.19 -5.55 -13.43
CA SER A 83 6.29 -6.13 -14.21
C SER A 83 7.40 -6.65 -13.30
N TRP A 84 8.05 -7.72 -13.73
CA TRP A 84 9.20 -8.26 -13.00
C TRP A 84 10.40 -7.29 -12.94
N GLY A 85 10.53 -6.42 -13.96
CA GLY A 85 11.55 -5.37 -14.01
C GLY A 85 11.48 -4.35 -12.89
N ILE A 86 10.34 -4.23 -12.17
CA ILE A 86 10.25 -3.30 -11.05
C ILE A 86 11.17 -3.68 -9.88
N VAL A 87 11.52 -4.95 -9.72
CA VAL A 87 12.30 -5.44 -8.56
C VAL A 87 13.68 -4.81 -8.49
N PRO A 88 14.54 -4.86 -9.55
CA PRO A 88 15.85 -4.22 -9.50
C PRO A 88 15.74 -2.68 -9.38
N VAL A 89 14.74 -2.08 -9.99
CA VAL A 89 14.50 -0.63 -9.88
C VAL A 89 14.13 -0.25 -8.45
N ALA A 90 13.20 -0.96 -7.85
CA ALA A 90 12.77 -0.76 -6.47
C ALA A 90 13.96 -0.91 -5.49
N ALA A 91 14.73 -1.97 -5.62
CA ALA A 91 15.91 -2.21 -4.79
C ALA A 91 16.96 -1.09 -4.92
N LYS A 92 17.23 -0.61 -6.13
CA LYS A 92 18.14 0.52 -6.37
C LYS A 92 17.62 1.83 -5.78
N GLN A 93 16.31 2.03 -5.77
CA GLN A 93 15.67 3.19 -5.16
C GLN A 93 15.49 3.04 -3.64
N GLY A 94 16.00 1.97 -3.02
CA GLY A 94 15.93 1.75 -1.58
C GLY A 94 14.58 1.25 -1.07
N VAL A 95 13.69 0.83 -1.98
CA VAL A 95 12.44 0.16 -1.64
C VAL A 95 12.76 -1.29 -1.25
N LYS A 96 12.29 -1.71 -0.09
CA LYS A 96 12.51 -3.05 0.46
C LYS A 96 11.24 -3.90 0.42
N TYR A 97 10.09 -3.25 0.44
CA TYR A 97 8.78 -3.88 0.61
C TYR A 97 7.85 -3.46 -0.51
N ILE A 98 7.19 -4.42 -1.12
CA ILE A 98 6.13 -4.16 -2.10
C ILE A 98 4.83 -4.76 -1.55
N PHE A 99 3.82 -3.91 -1.46
CA PHE A 99 2.47 -4.30 -1.11
C PHE A 99 1.57 -4.04 -2.31
N ALA A 100 1.07 -5.10 -2.94
CA ALA A 100 0.28 -4.97 -4.14
C ALA A 100 -1.10 -5.63 -3.99
N MET A 101 -2.14 -4.83 -4.15
CA MET A 101 -3.52 -5.28 -4.28
C MET A 101 -3.92 -5.19 -5.74
N ASN A 102 -3.71 -6.27 -6.46
CA ASN A 102 -4.02 -6.32 -7.88
C ASN A 102 -5.53 -6.25 -8.13
N ASN A 103 -5.92 -5.58 -9.20
CA ASN A 103 -7.26 -5.74 -9.77
C ASN A 103 -7.36 -7.16 -10.34
N GLY A 104 -7.75 -8.10 -9.50
CA GLY A 104 -7.60 -9.53 -9.75
C GLY A 104 -8.84 -10.23 -10.29
N SER A 105 -9.94 -9.51 -10.52
CA SER A 105 -11.18 -10.20 -10.83
C SER A 105 -11.32 -10.59 -12.30
N ASP A 106 -10.76 -9.81 -13.20
CA ASP A 106 -11.05 -9.91 -14.63
C ASP A 106 -9.83 -9.93 -15.56
N ARG A 107 -8.62 -9.55 -15.11
CA ARG A 107 -7.46 -9.44 -16.00
C ARG A 107 -6.22 -10.22 -15.60
N VAL A 108 -5.98 -10.42 -14.32
CA VAL A 108 -4.73 -11.03 -13.82
C VAL A 108 -4.97 -12.42 -13.21
N GLY A 109 -6.22 -12.81 -13.06
CA GLY A 109 -6.57 -14.02 -12.31
C GLY A 109 -6.34 -13.86 -10.80
N ARG A 110 -6.91 -14.77 -10.02
CA ARG A 110 -6.76 -14.78 -8.58
C ARG A 110 -5.56 -15.64 -8.21
N SER A 111 -4.47 -15.03 -7.79
CA SER A 111 -3.40 -15.75 -7.10
C SER A 111 -3.80 -15.98 -5.64
N THR A 112 -4.76 -16.87 -5.42
CA THR A 112 -5.23 -17.21 -4.07
C THR A 112 -4.17 -17.92 -3.23
N GLU A 113 -3.24 -18.60 -3.89
CA GLU A 113 -2.19 -19.40 -3.23
C GLU A 113 -1.15 -18.51 -2.53
N LEU A 114 -0.88 -17.31 -3.06
CA LEU A 114 0.08 -16.35 -2.51
C LEU A 114 -0.58 -15.29 -1.62
N SER A 115 -1.91 -15.32 -1.48
CA SER A 115 -2.62 -14.36 -0.63
C SER A 115 -2.14 -14.44 0.81
N PHE A 116 -1.70 -13.30 1.35
CA PHE A 116 -1.15 -13.16 2.70
C PHE A 116 0.11 -13.97 3.01
N LYS A 117 0.78 -14.49 1.99
CA LYS A 117 2.06 -15.17 2.12
C LYS A 117 3.15 -14.21 1.62
N PRO A 118 3.89 -13.52 2.49
CA PRO A 118 5.00 -12.70 2.06
C PRO A 118 6.11 -13.59 1.50
N PHE A 119 6.70 -13.18 0.37
CA PHE A 119 7.82 -13.90 -0.22
C PHE A 119 8.90 -12.94 -0.73
N TRP A 120 10.12 -13.42 -0.80
CA TRP A 120 11.18 -12.70 -1.46
C TRP A 120 11.03 -12.79 -2.98
N TRP A 121 10.68 -11.67 -3.59
CA TRP A 121 10.62 -11.57 -5.04
C TRP A 121 11.99 -11.18 -5.57
N MET A 122 12.65 -12.14 -6.21
CA MET A 122 13.96 -11.97 -6.83
C MET A 122 13.79 -11.27 -8.19
N GLY A 123 14.64 -10.30 -8.46
CA GLY A 123 14.68 -9.63 -9.76
C GLY A 123 15.25 -10.50 -10.88
N PRO A 124 15.02 -10.11 -12.14
CA PRO A 124 15.58 -10.81 -13.30
C PRO A 124 17.12 -10.76 -13.35
N ASP A 125 17.74 -9.86 -12.60
CA ASP A 125 19.19 -9.76 -12.45
C ASP A 125 19.78 -10.84 -11.53
N GLY A 126 18.96 -11.66 -10.89
CA GLY A 126 19.36 -12.71 -9.95
C GLY A 126 20.04 -12.22 -8.68
N LYS A 127 19.97 -10.92 -8.39
CA LYS A 127 20.66 -10.26 -7.26
C LYS A 127 19.71 -9.40 -6.43
N SER A 128 18.95 -8.54 -7.09
CA SER A 128 17.98 -7.66 -6.44
C SER A 128 16.83 -8.45 -5.90
N LYS A 129 16.33 -8.07 -4.73
CA LYS A 129 15.13 -8.68 -4.14
C LYS A 129 14.36 -7.68 -3.30
N VAL A 130 13.08 -7.90 -3.22
CA VAL A 130 12.15 -7.16 -2.35
C VAL A 130 11.25 -8.15 -1.61
N LEU A 131 10.80 -7.81 -0.42
CA LEU A 131 9.76 -8.59 0.23
C LEU A 131 8.41 -8.16 -0.34
N PHE A 132 7.73 -9.10 -0.97
CA PHE A 132 6.45 -8.87 -1.62
C PHE A 132 5.31 -9.45 -0.79
N LEU A 133 4.25 -8.68 -0.62
CA LEU A 133 3.01 -9.13 0.01
C LEU A 133 1.82 -8.76 -0.87
N GLN A 134 1.03 -9.76 -1.21
CA GLN A 134 -0.26 -9.59 -1.85
C GLN A 134 -1.37 -9.92 -0.85
N PRO A 135 -2.15 -8.95 -0.37
CA PRO A 135 -3.36 -9.26 0.40
C PRO A 135 -4.41 -9.83 -0.54
N GLY A 136 -5.18 -10.78 -0.08
CA GLY A 136 -6.15 -11.49 -0.92
C GLY A 136 -7.40 -10.69 -1.33
N SER A 137 -7.50 -9.42 -0.97
CA SER A 137 -8.66 -8.55 -1.25
C SER A 137 -8.27 -7.09 -1.12
N TYR A 138 -8.97 -6.19 -1.81
CA TYR A 138 -8.83 -4.73 -1.69
C TYR A 138 -8.98 -4.20 -0.28
N VAL A 139 -9.74 -4.89 0.50
CA VAL A 139 -9.95 -4.54 1.90
C VAL A 139 -9.67 -5.79 2.72
N PRO A 140 -8.47 -5.93 3.27
CA PRO A 140 -8.16 -7.04 4.18
C PRO A 140 -9.23 -7.20 5.26
N GLY A 141 -9.89 -6.08 5.59
CA GLY A 141 -11.00 -6.01 6.49
C GLY A 141 -12.29 -6.67 6.08
N GLU A 142 -12.56 -6.81 4.82
CA GLU A 142 -13.80 -7.43 4.35
C GLU A 142 -13.85 -8.92 4.67
N ARG A 143 -12.73 -9.63 4.58
CA ARG A 143 -12.69 -11.07 4.87
C ARG A 143 -12.77 -11.39 6.36
N ALA A 144 -12.24 -10.53 7.21
CA ALA A 144 -12.22 -10.79 8.65
C ALA A 144 -13.57 -10.50 9.33
N LYS A 145 -14.43 -9.70 8.71
CA LYS A 145 -15.80 -9.44 9.23
C LYS A 145 -16.92 -10.06 8.39
N GLY A 146 -16.57 -10.86 7.37
CA GLY A 146 -17.55 -11.32 6.41
C GLY A 146 -18.05 -10.19 5.50
N HIS A 147 -18.70 -10.56 4.42
CA HIS A 147 -19.23 -9.65 3.39
C HIS A 147 -20.28 -8.63 3.87
N ASP A 148 -20.53 -8.53 5.17
CA ASP A 148 -21.67 -7.79 5.70
C ASP A 148 -21.47 -6.28 5.81
N TYR A 149 -20.23 -5.79 5.75
CA TYR A 149 -19.97 -4.37 5.98
C TYR A 149 -20.26 -3.50 4.75
N TRP A 150 -19.76 -3.89 3.59
CA TRP A 150 -19.95 -3.14 2.34
C TRP A 150 -21.40 -3.12 1.83
N PRO A 151 -22.15 -4.25 1.81
CA PRO A 151 -23.56 -4.21 1.45
C PRO A 151 -24.39 -3.35 2.38
N LYS A 152 -24.10 -3.35 3.69
CA LYS A 152 -24.77 -2.47 4.65
C LYS A 152 -24.42 -1.00 4.43
N MET A 153 -23.20 -0.70 4.02
CA MET A 153 -22.75 0.66 3.74
C MET A 153 -23.30 1.17 2.40
N LEU A 154 -23.26 0.36 1.35
CA LEU A 154 -23.74 0.70 0.00
C LEU A 154 -25.27 0.67 -0.10
N GLY A 155 -25.95 -0.13 0.70
CA GLY A 155 -27.43 -0.17 0.78
C GLY A 155 -28.04 0.94 1.63
N GLN A 156 -27.24 1.74 2.34
CA GLN A 156 -27.75 2.87 3.13
C GLN A 156 -27.62 4.16 2.34
N THR A 157 -28.73 4.58 1.74
CA THR A 157 -28.89 5.89 1.08
C THR A 157 -28.96 7.06 2.06
N ASP A 158 -28.99 6.79 3.37
CA ASP A 158 -29.08 7.79 4.41
C ASP A 158 -27.69 8.18 4.93
N THR A 159 -27.21 9.34 4.48
CA THR A 159 -25.90 9.90 4.84
C THR A 159 -25.73 10.09 6.36
N ALA A 160 -26.82 10.35 7.10
CA ALA A 160 -26.77 10.50 8.55
C ALA A 160 -26.50 9.16 9.25
N LYS A 161 -27.05 8.05 8.74
CA LYS A 161 -26.77 6.70 9.22
C LYS A 161 -25.34 6.27 8.86
N LEU A 162 -24.87 6.63 7.66
CA LEU A 162 -23.48 6.39 7.22
C LEU A 162 -22.48 7.11 8.14
N LEU A 163 -22.73 8.39 8.45
CA LEU A 163 -21.92 9.19 9.37
C LEU A 163 -21.98 8.66 10.81
N LYS A 164 -23.10 8.10 11.22
CA LYS A 164 -23.26 7.50 12.55
C LYS A 164 -22.45 6.19 12.66
N VAL A 165 -22.47 5.35 11.64
CA VAL A 165 -21.64 4.14 11.54
C VAL A 165 -20.16 4.49 11.55
N VAL A 166 -19.76 5.55 10.84
CA VAL A 166 -18.36 6.02 10.82
C VAL A 166 -17.92 6.67 12.14
N LYS A 167 -18.86 7.29 12.90
CA LYS A 167 -18.54 7.96 14.16
C LYS A 167 -18.62 7.06 15.41
N THR A 168 -19.46 6.03 15.41
CA THR A 168 -19.74 5.25 16.62
C THR A 168 -18.92 3.97 16.74
N ASP A 169 -18.43 3.46 15.64
CA ASP A 169 -17.48 2.36 15.63
C ASP A 169 -16.20 2.88 14.99
N HIS A 170 -15.14 3.01 15.76
CA HIS A 170 -13.77 2.98 15.24
C HIS A 170 -13.29 1.51 15.14
N PRO A 171 -13.98 0.67 14.33
CA PRO A 171 -13.58 -0.71 14.19
C PRO A 171 -12.24 -0.84 13.45
N ARG A 172 -11.74 0.26 12.85
CA ARG A 172 -10.50 0.25 12.07
C ARG A 172 -9.25 0.10 12.93
N GLU A 173 -9.17 0.75 14.09
CA GLU A 173 -8.02 0.58 14.97
C GLU A 173 -7.97 -0.84 15.56
N ASN A 174 -9.09 -1.34 16.05
CA ASN A 174 -9.22 -2.69 16.55
C ASN A 174 -9.18 -3.77 15.45
N PHE A 175 -9.45 -3.38 14.20
CA PHE A 175 -9.54 -4.32 13.10
C PHE A 175 -8.17 -4.75 12.59
N VAL A 176 -7.26 -3.81 12.33
CA VAL A 176 -5.90 -4.13 11.86
C VAL A 176 -5.17 -4.94 12.92
N ASP A 177 -5.27 -4.55 14.19
CA ASP A 177 -4.65 -5.25 15.31
C ASP A 177 -5.21 -6.67 15.47
N LYS A 178 -6.53 -6.84 15.42
CA LYS A 178 -7.16 -8.17 15.47
C LYS A 178 -6.77 -9.03 14.26
N TYR A 179 -6.82 -8.44 13.07
CA TYR A 179 -6.48 -9.16 11.86
C TYR A 179 -5.02 -9.63 11.86
N LEU A 180 -4.09 -8.77 12.25
CA LEU A 180 -2.69 -9.13 12.37
C LEU A 180 -2.47 -10.16 13.51
N ALA A 181 -3.13 -9.99 14.66
CA ALA A 181 -3.05 -10.92 15.76
C ALA A 181 -3.56 -12.34 15.42
N GLU A 182 -4.51 -12.44 14.48
CA GLU A 182 -4.98 -13.73 13.96
C GLU A 182 -4.07 -14.28 12.86
N LYS A 183 -3.65 -13.45 11.93
CA LYS A 183 -2.92 -13.89 10.73
C LYS A 183 -1.43 -14.16 10.96
N LEU A 184 -0.78 -13.39 11.82
CA LEU A 184 0.64 -13.62 12.12
C LEU A 184 0.86 -15.00 12.77
N PRO A 185 0.09 -15.44 13.80
CA PRO A 185 0.22 -16.79 14.33
C PRO A 185 -0.14 -17.90 13.33
N GLU A 186 -1.07 -17.65 12.39
CA GLU A 186 -1.36 -18.61 11.32
C GLU A 186 -0.17 -18.78 10.39
N LEU A 187 0.49 -17.67 10.01
CA LEU A 187 1.71 -17.70 9.20
C LEU A 187 2.86 -18.37 9.94
N GLU A 188 3.05 -18.07 11.23
CA GLU A 188 4.08 -18.69 12.06
C GLU A 188 3.89 -20.21 12.23
N LYS A 189 2.64 -20.68 12.28
CA LYS A 189 2.30 -22.11 12.38
C LYS A 189 2.29 -22.82 11.03
N SER A 190 2.26 -22.07 9.93
CA SER A 190 2.33 -22.66 8.61
C SER A 190 3.77 -23.07 8.30
N ASP A 191 3.95 -24.17 7.56
CA ASP A 191 5.27 -24.58 7.04
C ASP A 191 5.78 -23.63 5.94
N TYR A 192 5.19 -22.45 5.85
CA TYR A 192 5.54 -21.44 4.87
C TYR A 192 6.62 -20.51 5.41
N TYR A 193 7.79 -20.58 4.81
CA TYR A 193 8.84 -19.59 4.99
C TYR A 193 9.01 -18.78 3.71
N PRO A 194 9.13 -17.43 3.78
CA PRO A 194 9.45 -16.62 2.62
C PRO A 194 10.91 -16.89 2.21
N TYR A 195 11.07 -17.65 1.15
CA TYR A 195 12.38 -17.93 0.55
C TYR A 195 12.83 -16.78 -0.33
#